data_8a084346e88f8cab21bd5cc4e041ea3a
#
_entry.id   8a084346e88f8cab21bd5cc4e041ea3a
#
_cell.length_a   1.000
_cell.length_b   1.000
_cell.length_c   1.000
_cell.angle_alpha   90.00
_cell.angle_beta   90.00
_cell.angle_gamma   90.00
#
_symmetry.space_group_name_H-M   'P 1'
#
loop_
_entity.id
_entity.type
_entity.pdbx_description
1 polymer ?
#
loop_
_entity_poly.entity_id
_entity_poly.type
_entity_poly.pdbx_seq_one_letter_code
_entity_poly.pdbx_strand_id
1 'polypeptide(L)'
;MEVAIAKAKHIKYAKEISLCIDDSAKIRGTGIARRTPGYITSKMEKGNAVIALDGYRFAGFCYIEIWGHGKYVAHSGLIVAPEYRGKGLAKKIKKTVFELSLDKFPDAKVFGITTGMAVMKINYELGYKPVHFSELTDDPDFWKGCQTCKNFDILTRTERK
;
A
#
# COMPACT_ATOMS: atom_id res chain seq x y z
N MET A 1 19.17 8.75 -3.69
CA MET A 1 17.72 8.51 -3.73
C MET A 1 17.12 8.75 -2.35
N GLU A 2 16.10 9.59 -2.27
CA GLU A 2 15.47 9.98 -1.02
C GLU A 2 14.16 9.23 -0.81
N VAL A 3 13.95 8.66 0.38
CA VAL A 3 12.67 8.08 0.82
C VAL A 3 12.19 8.88 2.01
N ALA A 4 11.01 9.48 1.92
CA ALA A 4 10.51 10.39 2.94
C ALA A 4 8.98 10.32 3.05
N ILE A 5 8.46 10.82 4.18
CA ILE A 5 7.01 11.03 4.33
C ILE A 5 6.58 12.09 3.33
N ALA A 6 5.56 11.78 2.54
CA ALA A 6 5.05 12.69 1.53
C ALA A 6 4.38 13.92 2.17
N LYS A 7 4.60 15.07 1.56
CA LYS A 7 4.11 16.38 2.02
C LYS A 7 3.43 17.11 0.86
N ALA A 8 2.86 18.28 1.16
CA ALA A 8 2.19 19.13 0.17
C ALA A 8 3.05 19.40 -1.09
N LYS A 9 4.35 19.59 -0.94
CA LYS A 9 5.28 19.78 -2.07
C LYS A 9 5.34 18.62 -3.04
N HIS A 10 4.88 17.45 -2.65
CA HIS A 10 4.89 16.22 -3.46
C HIS A 10 3.59 15.99 -4.24
N ILE A 11 2.57 16.83 -4.05
CA ILE A 11 1.26 16.69 -4.71
C ILE A 11 1.40 16.72 -6.24
N LYS A 12 2.37 17.43 -6.76
CA LYS A 12 2.67 17.48 -8.20
C LYS A 12 2.91 16.09 -8.84
N TYR A 13 3.28 15.09 -8.03
CA TYR A 13 3.50 13.72 -8.51
C TYR A 13 2.23 12.86 -8.49
N ALA A 14 1.12 13.34 -7.95
CA ALA A 14 -0.09 12.53 -7.74
C ALA A 14 -0.61 11.87 -9.02
N LYS A 15 -0.60 12.60 -10.14
CA LYS A 15 -1.04 12.06 -11.43
C LYS A 15 -0.10 10.96 -11.94
N GLU A 16 1.20 11.18 -11.84
CA GLU A 16 2.21 10.20 -12.23
C GLU A 16 2.13 8.93 -11.38
N ILE A 17 1.94 9.07 -10.07
CA ILE A 17 1.74 7.96 -9.14
C ILE A 17 0.50 7.14 -9.53
N SER A 18 -0.62 7.82 -9.77
CA SER A 18 -1.88 7.19 -10.18
C SER A 18 -1.71 6.37 -11.46
N LEU A 19 -1.06 6.94 -12.47
CA LEU A 19 -0.79 6.26 -13.75
C LEU A 19 0.14 5.06 -13.54
N CYS A 20 1.17 5.19 -12.74
CA CYS A 20 2.10 4.11 -12.44
C CYS A 20 1.42 2.92 -11.76
N ILE A 21 0.51 3.18 -10.83
CA ILE A 21 -0.30 2.15 -10.16
C ILE A 21 -1.21 1.45 -11.18
N ASP A 22 -1.93 2.21 -12.01
CA ASP A 22 -2.84 1.68 -13.02
C ASP A 22 -2.10 0.80 -14.04
N ASP A 23 -0.96 1.26 -14.54
CA ASP A 23 -0.16 0.52 -15.52
C ASP A 23 0.38 -0.80 -14.92
N SER A 24 0.83 -0.77 -13.68
CA SER A 24 1.30 -1.96 -12.98
C SER A 24 0.18 -2.98 -12.75
N ALA A 25 -1.03 -2.51 -12.43
CA ALA A 25 -2.21 -3.36 -12.26
C ALA A 25 -2.58 -4.06 -13.57
N LYS A 26 -2.54 -3.35 -14.70
CA LYS A 26 -2.82 -3.91 -16.03
C LYS A 26 -1.82 -5.01 -16.39
N ILE A 27 -0.53 -4.78 -16.17
CA ILE A 27 0.54 -5.73 -16.50
C ILE A 27 0.38 -7.02 -15.67
N ARG A 28 0.04 -6.90 -14.38
CA ARG A 28 -0.16 -8.06 -13.49
C ARG A 28 -1.50 -8.74 -13.69
N GLY A 29 -2.41 -8.15 -14.46
CA GLY A 29 -3.76 -8.68 -14.62
C GLY A 29 -4.57 -8.71 -13.33
N THR A 30 -4.17 -7.96 -12.33
CA THR A 30 -4.88 -7.86 -11.05
C THR A 30 -5.90 -6.73 -11.12
N GLY A 31 -7.14 -7.02 -10.71
CA GLY A 31 -8.17 -6.00 -10.57
C GLY A 31 -7.94 -5.16 -9.32
N ILE A 32 -7.04 -4.20 -9.37
CA ILE A 32 -6.83 -3.27 -8.26
C ILE A 32 -7.84 -2.12 -8.40
N ALA A 33 -8.44 -1.72 -7.29
CA ALA A 33 -9.29 -0.54 -7.26
C ALA A 33 -8.50 0.69 -7.73
N ARG A 34 -9.11 1.47 -8.62
CA ARG A 34 -8.48 2.65 -9.20
C ARG A 34 -8.18 3.70 -8.13
N ARG A 35 -6.94 4.20 -8.10
CA ARG A 35 -6.52 5.30 -7.22
C ARG A 35 -6.44 6.57 -8.05
N THR A 36 -7.40 7.48 -7.83
CA THR A 36 -7.41 8.78 -8.51
C THR A 36 -6.28 9.68 -7.99
N PRO A 37 -5.81 10.66 -8.78
CA PRO A 37 -4.84 11.64 -8.28
C PRO A 37 -5.33 12.38 -7.03
N GLY A 38 -6.62 12.70 -6.95
CA GLY A 38 -7.23 13.33 -5.77
C GLY A 38 -7.16 12.47 -4.51
N TYR A 39 -7.37 11.18 -4.64
CA TYR A 39 -7.25 10.23 -3.55
C TYR A 39 -5.79 10.17 -3.02
N ILE A 40 -4.83 10.09 -3.92
CA ILE A 40 -3.40 10.08 -3.59
C ILE A 40 -2.99 11.39 -2.92
N THR A 41 -3.44 12.53 -3.45
CA THR A 41 -3.22 13.86 -2.85
C THR A 41 -3.72 13.89 -1.40
N SER A 42 -4.92 13.39 -1.16
CA SER A 42 -5.51 13.31 0.19
C SER A 42 -4.61 12.53 1.16
N LYS A 43 -4.01 11.44 0.73
CA LYS A 43 -3.07 10.66 1.56
C LYS A 43 -1.81 11.44 1.89
N MET A 44 -1.28 12.19 0.94
CA MET A 44 -0.10 13.05 1.15
C MET A 44 -0.40 14.19 2.13
N GLU A 45 -1.53 14.85 1.97
CA GLU A 45 -1.95 15.96 2.84
C GLU A 45 -2.14 15.52 4.29
N LYS A 46 -2.63 14.31 4.51
CA LYS A 46 -2.81 13.74 5.85
C LYS A 46 -1.51 13.21 6.46
N GLY A 47 -0.40 13.22 5.73
CA GLY A 47 0.86 12.64 6.19
C GLY A 47 0.81 11.11 6.29
N ASN A 48 -0.04 10.47 5.50
CA ASN A 48 -0.28 9.03 5.49
C ASN A 48 0.36 8.33 4.27
N ALA A 49 1.38 8.93 3.70
CA ALA A 49 2.05 8.38 2.53
C ALA A 49 3.56 8.56 2.60
N VAL A 50 4.27 7.69 1.90
CA VAL A 50 5.72 7.72 1.74
C VAL A 50 6.02 7.81 0.25
N ILE A 51 6.94 8.68 -0.12
CA ILE A 51 7.39 8.88 -1.50
C ILE A 51 8.90 8.66 -1.60
N ALA A 52 9.33 8.07 -2.69
CA ALA A 52 10.73 7.95 -3.06
C ALA A 52 11.00 8.80 -4.31
N LEU A 53 12.06 9.58 -4.26
CA LEU A 53 12.50 10.46 -5.33
C LEU A 53 13.96 10.24 -5.66
N ASP A 54 14.28 10.30 -6.95
CA ASP A 54 15.64 10.38 -7.46
C ASP A 54 15.83 11.79 -8.03
N GLY A 55 16.33 12.71 -7.20
CA GLY A 55 16.30 14.14 -7.50
C GLY A 55 14.85 14.61 -7.66
N TYR A 56 14.48 15.02 -8.88
CA TYR A 56 13.11 15.44 -9.20
C TYR A 56 12.25 14.33 -9.83
N ARG A 57 12.79 13.14 -9.98
CA ARG A 57 12.10 12.03 -10.62
C ARG A 57 11.37 11.18 -9.60
N PHE A 58 10.10 10.87 -9.87
CA PHE A 58 9.35 9.92 -9.09
C PHE A 58 9.95 8.51 -9.20
N ALA A 59 10.19 7.88 -8.07
CA ALA A 59 10.76 6.53 -8.02
C ALA A 59 9.85 5.51 -7.35
N GLY A 60 9.06 5.90 -6.35
CA GLY A 60 8.19 4.96 -5.66
C GLY A 60 7.24 5.61 -4.67
N PHE A 61 6.23 4.85 -4.22
CA PHE A 61 5.16 5.34 -3.36
C PHE A 61 4.52 4.20 -2.57
N CYS A 62 3.99 4.53 -1.41
CA CYS A 62 3.14 3.66 -0.60
C CYS A 62 2.32 4.52 0.35
N TYR A 63 1.12 4.09 0.71
CA TYR A 63 0.29 4.86 1.64
C TYR A 63 -0.39 3.96 2.68
N ILE A 64 -0.91 4.60 3.73
CA ILE A 64 -1.60 3.97 4.85
C ILE A 64 -3.11 4.06 4.62
N GLU A 65 -3.80 2.94 4.80
CA GLU A 65 -5.26 2.85 4.92
C GLU A 65 -5.63 2.52 6.36
N ILE A 66 -6.61 3.22 6.91
CA ILE A 66 -7.07 3.04 8.28
C ILE A 66 -8.44 2.39 8.25
N TRP A 67 -8.62 1.31 9.01
CA TRP A 67 -9.83 0.52 9.07
C TRP A 67 -10.26 0.27 10.52
N GLY A 68 -11.55 -0.07 10.72
CA GLY A 68 -12.06 -0.43 12.03
C GLY A 68 -11.89 0.67 13.07
N HIS A 69 -12.14 1.94 12.69
CA HIS A 69 -11.99 3.10 13.58
C HIS A 69 -10.59 3.24 14.20
N GLY A 70 -9.56 2.97 13.41
CA GLY A 70 -8.16 3.12 13.84
C GLY A 70 -7.57 1.88 14.52
N LYS A 71 -8.30 0.78 14.62
CA LYS A 71 -7.79 -0.48 15.18
C LYS A 71 -6.87 -1.23 14.23
N TYR A 72 -7.00 -0.98 12.95
CA TYR A 72 -6.26 -1.65 11.88
C TYR A 72 -5.67 -0.65 10.92
N VAL A 73 -4.45 -0.93 10.49
CA VAL A 73 -3.73 -0.14 9.49
C VAL A 73 -3.23 -1.09 8.41
N ALA A 74 -3.57 -0.79 7.17
CA ALA A 74 -3.05 -1.51 6.01
C ALA A 74 -2.11 -0.62 5.20
N HIS A 75 -1.10 -1.21 4.60
CA HIS A 75 -0.27 -0.54 3.60
C HIS A 75 -0.80 -0.87 2.22
N SER A 76 -0.96 0.15 1.39
CA SER A 76 -1.56 0.01 0.07
C SER A 76 -0.82 0.86 -0.95
N GLY A 77 -1.02 0.55 -2.22
CA GLY A 77 -0.42 1.32 -3.30
C GLY A 77 1.10 1.29 -3.35
N LEU A 78 1.72 0.23 -2.84
CA LEU A 78 3.17 0.06 -2.96
C LEU A 78 3.54 -0.09 -4.43
N ILE A 79 4.28 0.87 -4.94
CA ILE A 79 4.69 0.92 -6.32
C ILE A 79 6.12 1.44 -6.43
N VAL A 80 6.89 0.84 -7.33
CA VAL A 80 8.21 1.31 -7.72
C VAL A 80 8.18 1.52 -9.23
N ALA A 81 8.60 2.70 -9.68
CA ALA A 81 8.67 3.01 -11.10
C ALA A 81 9.60 2.00 -11.82
N PRO A 82 9.26 1.57 -13.05
CA PRO A 82 9.95 0.45 -13.71
C PRO A 82 11.48 0.57 -13.73
N GLU A 83 12.02 1.76 -13.98
CA GLU A 83 13.46 2.03 -14.08
C GLU A 83 14.19 1.90 -12.73
N TYR A 84 13.47 1.88 -11.63
CA TYR A 84 14.04 1.78 -10.27
C TYR A 84 13.84 0.43 -9.62
N ARG A 85 13.24 -0.53 -10.33
CA ARG A 85 12.99 -1.88 -9.81
C ARG A 85 14.28 -2.69 -9.70
N GLY A 86 14.27 -3.69 -8.81
CA GLY A 86 15.41 -4.58 -8.61
C GLY A 86 16.57 -3.98 -7.82
N LYS A 87 16.36 -2.84 -7.17
CA LYS A 87 17.41 -2.12 -6.42
C LYS A 87 17.12 -2.01 -4.92
N GLY A 88 16.13 -2.75 -4.42
CA GLY A 88 15.76 -2.75 -3.00
C GLY A 88 14.95 -1.54 -2.55
N LEU A 89 14.45 -0.72 -3.47
CA LEU A 89 13.67 0.48 -3.13
C LEU A 89 12.34 0.15 -2.46
N ALA A 90 11.63 -0.88 -2.91
CA ALA A 90 10.38 -1.31 -2.31
C ALA A 90 10.55 -1.63 -0.82
N LYS A 91 11.65 -2.28 -0.45
CA LYS A 91 11.97 -2.59 0.95
C LYS A 91 12.17 -1.33 1.78
N LYS A 92 12.87 -0.33 1.24
CA LYS A 92 13.09 0.96 1.93
C LYS A 92 11.77 1.71 2.13
N ILE A 93 10.93 1.77 1.11
CA ILE A 93 9.60 2.39 1.18
C ILE A 93 8.74 1.68 2.22
N LYS A 94 8.71 0.36 2.17
CA LYS A 94 7.90 -0.47 3.07
C LYS A 94 8.34 -0.30 4.53
N LYS A 95 9.64 -0.27 4.78
CA LYS A 95 10.20 -0.01 6.10
C LYS A 95 9.78 1.36 6.63
N THR A 96 9.88 2.40 5.80
CA THR A 96 9.52 3.76 6.18
C THR A 96 8.02 3.89 6.48
N VAL A 97 7.16 3.30 5.67
CA VAL A 97 5.71 3.35 5.92
C VAL A 97 5.32 2.50 7.13
N PHE A 98 6.04 1.43 7.42
CA PHE A 98 5.85 0.63 8.62
C PHE A 98 6.19 1.44 9.88
N GLU A 99 7.33 2.11 9.90
CA GLU A 99 7.76 2.98 11.00
C GLU A 99 6.76 4.13 11.19
N LEU A 100 6.29 4.74 10.10
CA LEU A 100 5.25 5.76 10.14
C LEU A 100 3.95 5.24 10.77
N SER A 101 3.56 4.02 10.44
CA SER A 101 2.36 3.39 11.00
C SER A 101 2.47 3.18 12.52
N LEU A 102 3.62 2.70 12.99
CA LEU A 102 3.87 2.50 14.41
C LEU A 102 3.87 3.83 15.18
N ASP A 103 4.40 4.87 14.57
CA ASP A 103 4.49 6.20 15.17
C ASP A 103 3.11 6.88 15.27
N LYS A 104 2.32 6.83 14.20
CA LYS A 104 0.99 7.47 14.13
C LYS A 104 -0.12 6.64 14.78
N PHE A 105 -0.03 5.32 14.75
CA PHE A 105 -1.06 4.39 15.20
C PHE A 105 -0.45 3.28 16.07
N PRO A 106 0.10 3.64 17.26
CA PRO A 106 0.86 2.68 18.07
C PRO A 106 0.04 1.50 18.56
N ASP A 107 -1.28 1.66 18.70
CA ASP A 107 -2.17 0.61 19.20
C ASP A 107 -2.87 -0.17 18.08
N ALA A 108 -2.65 0.19 16.83
CA ALA A 108 -3.27 -0.47 15.69
C ALA A 108 -2.52 -1.75 15.29
N LYS A 109 -3.27 -2.72 14.78
CA LYS A 109 -2.67 -3.87 14.09
C LYS A 109 -2.34 -3.49 12.66
N VAL A 110 -1.08 -3.67 12.27
CA VAL A 110 -0.61 -3.42 10.91
C VAL A 110 -0.71 -4.71 10.11
N PHE A 111 -1.39 -4.67 8.98
CA PHE A 111 -1.54 -5.83 8.12
C PHE A 111 -1.38 -5.47 6.63
N GLY A 112 -1.22 -6.48 5.80
CA GLY A 112 -1.18 -6.32 4.35
C GLY A 112 -1.71 -7.57 3.67
N ILE A 113 -2.33 -7.37 2.50
CA ILE A 113 -2.72 -8.46 1.61
C ILE A 113 -1.89 -8.30 0.35
N THR A 114 -1.22 -9.38 -0.04
CA THR A 114 -0.42 -9.39 -1.27
C THR A 114 -0.46 -10.76 -1.93
N THR A 115 -0.41 -10.77 -3.25
CA THR A 115 -0.21 -11.97 -4.05
C THR A 115 1.24 -12.09 -4.54
N GLY A 116 2.06 -11.06 -4.29
CA GLY A 116 3.45 -11.01 -4.76
C GLY A 116 4.43 -11.61 -3.77
N MET A 117 5.24 -12.57 -4.23
CA MET A 117 6.27 -13.20 -3.39
C MET A 117 7.32 -12.21 -2.90
N ALA A 118 7.69 -11.23 -3.72
CA ALA A 118 8.67 -10.20 -3.36
C ALA A 118 8.19 -9.35 -2.18
N VAL A 119 6.93 -8.92 -2.20
CA VAL A 119 6.33 -8.15 -1.10
C VAL A 119 6.14 -9.01 0.14
N MET A 120 5.76 -10.27 -0.03
CA MET A 120 5.63 -11.21 1.07
C MET A 120 6.96 -11.40 1.82
N LYS A 121 8.06 -11.52 1.08
CA LYS A 121 9.40 -11.61 1.67
C LYS A 121 9.77 -10.34 2.46
N ILE A 122 9.51 -9.17 1.91
CA ILE A 122 9.73 -7.89 2.59
C ILE A 122 8.93 -7.82 3.89
N ASN A 123 7.66 -8.18 3.84
CA ASN A 123 6.79 -8.20 5.01
C ASN A 123 7.33 -9.14 6.09
N TYR A 124 7.73 -10.35 5.70
CA TYR A 124 8.33 -11.31 6.63
C TYR A 124 9.58 -10.76 7.32
N GLU A 125 10.48 -10.11 6.57
CA GLU A 125 11.68 -9.48 7.10
C GLU A 125 11.38 -8.34 8.09
N LEU A 126 10.23 -7.66 7.94
CA LEU A 126 9.75 -6.62 8.85
C LEU A 126 9.03 -7.18 10.09
N GLY A 127 8.87 -8.49 10.18
CA GLY A 127 8.22 -9.14 11.31
C GLY A 127 6.73 -9.45 11.11
N TYR A 128 6.19 -9.27 9.92
CA TYR A 128 4.82 -9.70 9.61
C TYR A 128 4.73 -11.22 9.66
N LYS A 129 3.60 -11.72 10.15
CA LYS A 129 3.29 -13.15 10.17
C LYS A 129 2.09 -13.44 9.27
N PRO A 130 2.10 -14.57 8.54
CA PRO A 130 0.92 -15.01 7.83
C PRO A 130 -0.22 -15.25 8.81
N VAL A 131 -1.41 -14.75 8.48
CA VAL A 131 -2.60 -14.93 9.30
C VAL A 131 -3.79 -15.31 8.42
N HIS A 132 -4.81 -15.86 9.03
CA HIS A 132 -6.07 -16.16 8.35
C HIS A 132 -6.86 -14.86 8.12
N PHE A 133 -7.67 -14.80 7.06
CA PHE A 133 -8.48 -13.61 6.76
C PHE A 133 -9.42 -13.21 7.90
N SER A 134 -9.89 -14.18 8.69
CA SER A 134 -10.72 -13.90 9.87
C SER A 134 -10.03 -13.10 10.97
N GLU A 135 -8.71 -13.03 10.95
CA GLU A 135 -7.91 -12.25 11.90
C GLU A 135 -7.67 -10.80 11.44
N LEU A 136 -8.09 -10.47 10.21
CA LEU A 136 -8.05 -9.10 9.69
C LEU A 136 -9.26 -8.30 10.18
N THR A 137 -9.36 -7.05 9.72
CA THR A 137 -10.49 -6.19 10.06
C THR A 137 -11.83 -6.80 9.60
N ASP A 138 -12.88 -6.60 10.38
CA ASP A 138 -14.27 -6.91 10.01
C ASP A 138 -14.98 -5.71 9.37
N ASP A 139 -14.28 -4.60 9.15
CA ASP A 139 -14.82 -3.39 8.54
C ASP A 139 -15.38 -3.67 7.16
N PRO A 140 -16.71 -3.48 6.93
CA PRO A 140 -17.33 -3.76 5.63
C PRO A 140 -16.72 -2.95 4.48
N ASP A 141 -16.26 -1.74 4.74
CA ASP A 141 -15.69 -0.87 3.72
C ASP A 141 -14.36 -1.41 3.18
N PHE A 142 -13.57 -2.07 4.03
CA PHE A 142 -12.38 -2.78 3.59
C PHE A 142 -12.73 -3.89 2.59
N TRP A 143 -13.70 -4.74 2.94
CA TRP A 143 -14.08 -5.88 2.11
C TRP A 143 -14.81 -5.47 0.83
N LYS A 144 -15.51 -4.32 0.81
CA LYS A 144 -16.06 -3.75 -0.42
C LYS A 144 -14.97 -3.44 -1.45
N GLY A 145 -13.82 -2.95 -1.02
CA GLY A 145 -12.68 -2.72 -1.89
C GLY A 145 -12.16 -3.99 -2.56
N CYS A 146 -12.34 -5.15 -1.92
CA CYS A 146 -11.95 -6.44 -2.48
C CYS A 146 -12.90 -6.96 -3.57
N GLN A 147 -14.11 -6.42 -3.69
CA GLN A 147 -15.09 -6.85 -4.72
C GLN A 147 -14.59 -6.64 -6.15
N THR A 148 -13.69 -5.69 -6.36
CA THR A 148 -13.06 -5.45 -7.66
C THR A 148 -11.88 -6.39 -7.94
N CYS A 149 -11.48 -7.18 -6.95
CA CYS A 149 -10.41 -8.15 -7.08
C CYS A 149 -10.91 -9.44 -7.73
N LYS A 150 -10.17 -9.96 -8.72
CA LYS A 150 -10.51 -11.24 -9.39
C LYS A 150 -10.57 -12.43 -8.43
N ASN A 151 -9.94 -12.31 -7.27
CA ASN A 151 -9.87 -13.36 -6.26
C ASN A 151 -10.89 -13.19 -5.13
N PHE A 152 -11.83 -12.26 -5.26
CA PHE A 152 -12.83 -11.96 -4.23
C PHE A 152 -13.61 -13.20 -3.78
N ASP A 153 -14.10 -14.00 -4.74
CA ASP A 153 -14.86 -15.21 -4.44
C ASP A 153 -14.05 -16.26 -3.69
N ILE A 154 -12.76 -16.36 -3.98
CA ILE A 154 -11.83 -17.26 -3.29
C ILE A 154 -11.62 -16.80 -1.83
N LEU A 155 -11.41 -15.50 -1.63
CA LEU A 155 -11.22 -14.90 -0.32
C LEU A 155 -12.45 -15.10 0.58
N THR A 156 -13.65 -14.83 0.04
CA THR A 156 -14.90 -14.96 0.79
C THR A 156 -15.29 -16.40 1.08
N ARG A 157 -14.93 -17.35 0.20
CA ARG A 157 -15.16 -18.78 0.44
C ARG A 157 -14.31 -19.34 1.56
N THR A 158 -13.09 -18.83 1.72
CA THR A 158 -12.18 -19.30 2.77
C THR A 158 -12.65 -18.90 4.16
N GLU A 159 -13.33 -17.76 4.29
CA GLU A 159 -13.89 -17.29 5.55
C GLU A 159 -15.15 -18.04 5.99
N ARG A 160 -15.87 -18.65 5.06
CA ARG A 160 -17.13 -19.37 5.35
C ARG A 160 -16.92 -20.80 5.84
N LYS A 161 -15.69 -21.23 5.88
CA LYS A 161 -15.32 -22.55 6.39
C LYS A 161 -14.77 -22.47 7.80
#